data_dc5ab063aa2a18db44b2520a1aabfbd5
#
_entry.id   dc5ab063aa2a18db44b2520a1aabfbd5
#
_cell.length_a   1.000
_cell.length_b   1.000
_cell.length_c   1.000
_cell.angle_alpha   90.00
_cell.angle_beta   90.00
_cell.angle_gamma   90.00
#
_symmetry.space_group_name_H-M   'P 1'
#
loop_
_entity.id
_entity.type
_entity.pdbx_description
1 polymer ?
#
loop_
_entity_poly.entity_id
_entity_poly.type
_entity_poly.pdbx_seq_one_letter_code
_entity_poly.pdbx_strand_id
1 'polypeptide(L)'
;MLRRALAELVSDGEDVNAVTVAALTERAGLTRRTFYTHYRDIPDFIEQVEANILDEIRARIARVAAADLASLYRNIEDLEPAPGSVELLAYLKRDGAVIGALLGPGGDPAFVQRIMDIARDTVADRMKTGIFPGVLGAFFDYY
;
A
#
# COMPACT_ATOMS: atom_id res chain seq x y z
N MET A 1 -15.26 -6.39 -6.64
CA MET A 1 -15.49 -7.79 -7.04
C MET A 1 -14.25 -8.43 -7.67
N LEU A 2 -13.66 -7.89 -8.74
CA LEU A 2 -12.45 -8.47 -9.39
C LEU A 2 -11.23 -8.56 -8.46
N ARG A 3 -10.94 -7.53 -7.66
CA ARG A 3 -9.83 -7.56 -6.69
C ARG A 3 -9.95 -8.70 -5.67
N ARG A 4 -11.17 -8.93 -5.19
CA ARG A 4 -11.44 -10.02 -4.26
C ARG A 4 -11.24 -11.38 -4.94
N ALA A 5 -11.73 -11.53 -6.17
CA ALA A 5 -11.54 -12.74 -6.96
C ALA A 5 -10.05 -13.02 -7.22
N LEU A 6 -9.25 -11.99 -7.51
CA LEU A 6 -7.79 -12.12 -7.64
C LEU A 6 -7.17 -12.62 -6.34
N ALA A 7 -7.51 -12.01 -5.20
CA ALA A 7 -6.99 -12.42 -3.90
C ALA A 7 -7.34 -13.88 -3.56
N GLU A 8 -8.55 -14.32 -3.89
CA GLU A 8 -9.00 -15.69 -3.69
C GLU A 8 -8.22 -16.68 -4.56
N LEU A 9 -8.03 -16.37 -5.86
CA LEU A 9 -7.25 -17.23 -6.78
C LEU A 9 -5.81 -17.39 -6.33
N VAL A 10 -5.16 -16.30 -5.94
CA VAL A 10 -3.77 -16.35 -5.45
C VAL A 10 -3.68 -17.08 -4.11
N SER A 11 -4.67 -16.92 -3.22
CA SER A 11 -4.74 -17.66 -1.95
C SER A 11 -4.96 -19.16 -2.16
N ASP A 12 -5.62 -19.55 -3.27
CA ASP A 12 -5.80 -20.95 -3.68
C ASP A 12 -4.52 -21.53 -4.33
N GLY A 13 -3.45 -20.75 -4.46
CA GLY A 13 -2.14 -21.17 -4.93
C GLY A 13 -1.82 -20.80 -6.39
N GLU A 14 -2.65 -19.99 -7.04
CA GLU A 14 -2.34 -19.48 -8.37
C GLU A 14 -1.28 -18.39 -8.31
N ASP A 15 -0.36 -18.40 -9.29
CA ASP A 15 0.55 -17.28 -9.50
C ASP A 15 -0.22 -16.12 -10.14
N VAL A 16 0.01 -14.90 -9.66
CA VAL A 16 -0.69 -13.70 -10.15
C VAL A 16 -0.51 -13.51 -11.67
N ASN A 17 0.66 -13.90 -12.20
CA ASN A 17 0.94 -13.82 -13.64
C ASN A 17 0.32 -14.95 -14.47
N ALA A 18 -0.16 -16.01 -13.81
CA ALA A 18 -0.84 -17.14 -14.47
C ALA A 18 -2.37 -17.00 -14.47
N VAL A 19 -2.92 -16.04 -13.75
CA VAL A 19 -4.36 -15.77 -13.70
C VAL A 19 -4.91 -15.45 -15.09
N THR A 20 -6.04 -16.04 -15.46
CA THR A 20 -6.70 -15.80 -16.74
C THR A 20 -7.97 -14.96 -16.57
N VAL A 21 -8.38 -14.25 -17.63
CA VAL A 21 -9.66 -13.51 -17.64
C VAL A 21 -10.83 -14.44 -17.34
N ALA A 22 -10.79 -15.68 -17.86
CA ALA A 22 -11.83 -16.66 -17.60
C ALA A 22 -11.95 -17.01 -16.12
N ALA A 23 -10.84 -17.40 -15.49
CA ALA A 23 -10.81 -17.78 -14.08
C ALA A 23 -11.22 -16.59 -13.18
N LEU A 24 -10.68 -15.39 -13.48
CA LEU A 24 -10.97 -14.19 -12.72
C LEU A 24 -12.45 -13.78 -12.80
N THR A 25 -13.03 -13.78 -14.00
CA THR A 25 -14.44 -13.39 -14.21
C THR A 25 -15.41 -14.43 -13.66
N GLU A 26 -15.09 -15.72 -13.80
CA GLU A 26 -15.87 -16.82 -13.20
C GLU A 26 -15.91 -16.68 -11.68
N ARG A 27 -14.74 -16.50 -11.05
CA ARG A 27 -14.63 -16.32 -9.59
C ARG A 27 -15.36 -15.05 -9.11
N ALA A 28 -15.33 -13.98 -9.90
CA ALA A 28 -16.01 -12.72 -9.59
C ALA A 28 -17.52 -12.72 -9.88
N GLY A 29 -18.05 -13.76 -10.55
CA GLY A 29 -19.43 -13.80 -11.00
C GLY A 29 -19.73 -12.76 -12.09
N LEU A 30 -18.75 -12.43 -12.93
CA LEU A 30 -18.85 -11.43 -14.00
C LEU A 30 -18.68 -12.10 -15.38
N THR A 31 -19.10 -11.39 -16.44
CA THR A 31 -18.83 -11.81 -17.80
C THR A 31 -17.47 -11.29 -18.27
N ARG A 32 -16.84 -12.01 -19.23
CA ARG A 32 -15.61 -11.51 -19.90
C ARG A 32 -15.84 -10.16 -20.57
N ARG A 33 -17.03 -9.91 -21.11
CA ARG A 33 -17.39 -8.61 -21.69
C ARG A 33 -17.28 -7.48 -20.66
N THR A 34 -17.76 -7.70 -19.45
CA THR A 34 -17.65 -6.73 -18.36
C THR A 34 -16.20 -6.43 -18.02
N PHE A 35 -15.34 -7.47 -17.99
CA PHE A 35 -13.90 -7.29 -17.79
C PHE A 35 -13.30 -6.39 -18.88
N TYR A 36 -13.50 -6.72 -20.16
CA TYR A 36 -12.94 -5.98 -21.29
C TYR A 36 -13.50 -4.57 -21.48
N THR A 37 -14.58 -4.22 -20.78
CA THR A 37 -15.07 -2.82 -20.71
C THR A 37 -14.11 -1.93 -19.91
N HIS A 38 -13.37 -2.49 -18.95
CA HIS A 38 -12.53 -1.74 -18.02
C HIS A 38 -11.04 -1.99 -18.21
N TYR A 39 -10.64 -3.18 -18.70
CA TYR A 39 -9.25 -3.61 -18.80
C TYR A 39 -9.00 -4.27 -20.14
N ARG A 40 -7.79 -4.09 -20.67
CA ARG A 40 -7.36 -4.71 -21.94
C ARG A 40 -7.07 -6.20 -21.78
N ASP A 41 -6.38 -6.54 -20.70
CA ASP A 41 -5.91 -7.88 -20.38
C ASP A 41 -5.62 -8.01 -18.88
N ILE A 42 -5.15 -9.17 -18.43
CA ILE A 42 -4.79 -9.40 -17.03
C ILE A 42 -3.62 -8.52 -16.56
N PRO A 43 -2.51 -8.39 -17.30
CA PRO A 43 -1.45 -7.46 -16.92
C PRO A 43 -1.94 -6.03 -16.69
N ASP A 44 -2.76 -5.48 -17.59
CA ASP A 44 -3.36 -4.15 -17.44
C ASP A 44 -4.24 -4.06 -16.17
N PHE A 45 -5.02 -5.10 -15.87
CA PHE A 45 -5.80 -5.15 -14.65
C PHE A 45 -4.93 -5.14 -13.38
N ILE A 46 -3.88 -5.97 -13.35
CA ILE A 46 -2.97 -6.06 -12.21
C ILE A 46 -2.24 -4.73 -12.02
N GLU A 47 -1.70 -4.13 -13.08
CA GLU A 47 -1.02 -2.85 -13.05
C GLU A 47 -1.92 -1.74 -12.46
N GLN A 48 -3.18 -1.67 -12.87
CA GLN A 48 -4.14 -0.70 -12.34
C GLN A 48 -4.48 -0.98 -10.86
N VAL A 49 -4.62 -2.25 -10.46
CA VAL A 49 -4.86 -2.61 -9.05
C VAL A 49 -3.68 -2.20 -8.19
N GLU A 50 -2.46 -2.50 -8.62
CA GLU A 50 -1.23 -2.15 -7.92
C GLU A 50 -1.03 -0.64 -7.82
N ALA A 51 -1.21 0.09 -8.93
CA ALA A 51 -1.10 1.55 -8.95
C ALA A 51 -2.06 2.20 -7.95
N ASN A 52 -3.33 1.76 -7.94
CA ASN A 52 -4.32 2.25 -6.98
C ASN A 52 -3.92 1.95 -5.53
N ILE A 53 -3.41 0.75 -5.24
CA ILE A 53 -2.96 0.39 -3.88
C ILE A 53 -1.76 1.26 -3.47
N LEU A 54 -0.78 1.46 -4.35
CA LEU A 54 0.39 2.29 -4.09
C LEU A 54 0.01 3.75 -3.79
N ASP A 55 -0.92 4.32 -4.56
CA ASP A 55 -1.40 5.69 -4.35
C ASP A 55 -2.16 5.83 -3.02
N GLU A 56 -2.99 4.86 -2.68
CA GLU A 56 -3.72 4.83 -1.42
C GLU A 56 -2.77 4.67 -0.21
N ILE A 57 -1.76 3.81 -0.32
CA ILE A 57 -0.73 3.64 0.71
C ILE A 57 0.10 4.92 0.85
N ARG A 58 0.56 5.50 -0.27
CA ARG A 58 1.35 6.74 -0.27
C ARG A 58 0.61 7.88 0.42
N ALA A 59 -0.66 8.09 0.09
CA ALA A 59 -1.49 9.13 0.68
C ALA A 59 -1.67 8.94 2.20
N ARG A 60 -1.81 7.70 2.67
CA ARG A 60 -1.99 7.41 4.10
C ARG A 60 -0.70 7.51 4.88
N ILE A 61 0.40 6.99 4.33
CA ILE A 61 1.73 7.14 4.95
C ILE A 61 2.10 8.62 5.06
N ALA A 62 1.82 9.42 4.03
CA ALA A 62 2.06 10.86 4.07
C ALA A 62 1.29 11.54 5.21
N ARG A 63 0.05 11.15 5.48
CA ARG A 63 -0.73 11.68 6.63
C ARG A 63 -0.14 11.29 7.98
N VAL A 64 0.27 10.03 8.13
CA VAL A 64 0.97 9.58 9.35
C VAL A 64 2.27 10.34 9.54
N ALA A 65 3.04 10.50 8.47
CA ALA A 65 4.30 11.22 8.48
C ALA A 65 4.15 12.73 8.72
N ALA A 66 3.00 13.33 8.40
CA ALA A 66 2.73 14.74 8.61
C ALA A 66 2.49 15.12 10.09
N ALA A 67 2.27 14.13 10.97
CA ALA A 67 2.08 14.40 12.40
C ALA A 67 3.33 15.06 13.00
N ASP A 68 3.14 16.18 13.72
CA ASP A 68 4.20 16.85 14.45
C ASP A 68 4.53 16.15 15.77
N LEU A 69 5.73 16.39 16.30
CA LEU A 69 6.20 15.77 17.55
C LEU A 69 5.31 16.11 18.75
N ALA A 70 4.77 17.34 18.80
CA ALA A 70 3.93 17.76 19.91
C ALA A 70 2.59 17.02 19.91
N SER A 71 2.02 16.78 18.72
CA SER A 71 0.83 15.95 18.56
C SER A 71 1.09 14.49 18.93
N LEU A 72 2.23 13.94 18.51
CA LEU A 72 2.61 12.57 18.87
C LEU A 72 2.82 12.42 20.38
N TYR A 73 3.43 13.40 21.04
CA TYR A 73 3.63 13.38 22.49
C TYR A 73 2.29 13.42 23.25
N ARG A 74 1.37 14.32 22.86
CA ARG A 74 0.03 14.38 23.46
C ARG A 74 -0.73 13.07 23.28
N ASN A 75 -0.69 12.50 22.09
CA ASN A 75 -1.39 11.24 21.83
C ASN A 75 -0.83 10.07 22.66
N ILE A 76 0.47 10.05 22.93
CA ILE A 76 1.09 9.05 23.83
C ILE A 76 0.61 9.26 25.27
N GLU A 77 0.56 10.50 25.76
CA GLU A 77 0.07 10.81 27.12
C GLU A 77 -1.41 10.46 27.28
N ASP A 78 -2.23 10.72 26.24
CA ASP A 78 -3.67 10.45 26.25
C ASP A 78 -4.02 9.00 25.84
N LEU A 79 -3.03 8.16 25.51
CA LEU A 79 -3.20 6.80 24.96
C LEU A 79 -4.03 6.76 23.68
N GLU A 80 -3.96 7.81 22.87
CA GLU A 80 -4.65 7.90 21.60
C GLU A 80 -3.76 7.43 20.44
N PRO A 81 -4.34 6.88 19.35
CA PRO A 81 -3.60 6.50 18.18
C PRO A 81 -2.93 7.72 17.51
N ALA A 82 -1.76 7.51 16.93
CA ALA A 82 -1.11 8.55 16.12
C ALA A 82 -2.03 9.01 14.97
N PRO A 83 -2.04 10.33 14.66
CA PRO A 83 -2.87 10.85 13.57
C PRO A 83 -2.64 10.10 12.25
N GLY A 84 -3.71 9.72 11.59
CA GLY A 84 -3.66 8.97 10.32
C GLY A 84 -3.39 7.47 10.44
N SER A 85 -2.98 6.95 11.61
CA SER A 85 -2.69 5.52 11.79
C SER A 85 -3.95 4.66 11.71
N VAL A 86 -5.06 5.16 12.25
CA VAL A 86 -6.35 4.45 12.24
C VAL A 86 -6.84 4.25 10.81
N GLU A 87 -6.75 5.29 9.98
CA GLU A 87 -7.14 5.24 8.55
C GLU A 87 -6.24 4.30 7.75
N LEU A 88 -4.94 4.27 8.04
CA LEU A 88 -4.00 3.33 7.43
C LEU A 88 -4.36 1.88 7.80
N LEU A 89 -4.57 1.61 9.08
CA LEU A 89 -4.93 0.27 9.56
C LEU A 89 -6.30 -0.19 9.03
N ALA A 90 -7.28 0.73 8.97
CA ALA A 90 -8.60 0.43 8.40
C ALA A 90 -8.50 0.09 6.90
N TYR A 91 -7.65 0.80 6.16
CA TYR A 91 -7.38 0.50 4.76
C TYR A 91 -6.73 -0.88 4.60
N LEU A 92 -5.66 -1.15 5.34
CA LEU A 92 -4.97 -2.45 5.30
C LEU A 92 -5.90 -3.60 5.70
N LYS A 93 -6.82 -3.39 6.63
CA LYS A 93 -7.82 -4.38 7.00
C LYS A 93 -8.84 -4.62 5.87
N ARG A 94 -9.29 -3.56 5.19
CA ARG A 94 -10.29 -3.65 4.12
C ARG A 94 -9.73 -4.33 2.87
N ASP A 95 -8.55 -3.92 2.44
CA ASP A 95 -7.90 -4.39 1.21
C ASP A 95 -6.80 -5.43 1.46
N GLY A 96 -6.67 -5.89 2.72
CA GLY A 96 -5.59 -6.77 3.16
C GLY A 96 -5.49 -8.09 2.39
N ALA A 97 -6.61 -8.64 1.92
CA ALA A 97 -6.60 -9.87 1.14
C ALA A 97 -5.89 -9.70 -0.21
N VAL A 98 -6.19 -8.62 -0.96
CA VAL A 98 -5.53 -8.37 -2.25
C VAL A 98 -4.09 -7.90 -2.06
N ILE A 99 -3.82 -7.06 -1.05
CA ILE A 99 -2.45 -6.65 -0.70
C ILE A 99 -1.61 -7.86 -0.32
N GLY A 100 -2.13 -8.74 0.52
CA GLY A 100 -1.46 -9.98 0.92
C GLY A 100 -1.21 -10.94 -0.23
N ALA A 101 -2.14 -11.04 -1.19
CA ALA A 101 -1.96 -11.84 -2.40
C ALA A 101 -0.82 -11.29 -3.27
N LEU A 102 -0.75 -9.97 -3.47
CA LEU A 102 0.29 -9.33 -4.27
C LEU A 102 1.67 -9.35 -3.59
N LEU A 103 1.72 -9.30 -2.26
CA LEU A 103 2.97 -9.37 -1.47
C LEU A 103 3.43 -10.80 -1.18
N GLY A 104 2.55 -11.79 -1.35
CA GLY A 104 2.80 -13.18 -1.02
C GLY A 104 3.60 -13.94 -2.07
N PRO A 105 3.81 -15.26 -1.86
CA PRO A 105 4.64 -16.10 -2.73
C PRO A 105 4.19 -16.17 -4.19
N GLY A 106 2.90 -16.01 -4.46
CA GLY A 106 2.34 -15.98 -5.83
C GLY A 106 2.14 -14.55 -6.38
N GLY A 107 2.64 -13.53 -5.67
CA GLY A 107 2.45 -12.12 -6.01
C GLY A 107 3.53 -11.55 -6.95
N ASP A 108 3.60 -10.22 -7.01
CA ASP A 108 4.59 -9.50 -7.83
C ASP A 108 5.76 -8.97 -6.98
N PRO A 109 6.99 -9.49 -7.17
CA PRO A 109 8.17 -8.98 -6.47
C PRO A 109 8.46 -7.49 -6.74
N ALA A 110 8.11 -6.98 -7.93
CA ALA A 110 8.28 -5.58 -8.27
C ALA A 110 7.30 -4.69 -7.47
N PHE A 111 6.11 -5.18 -7.17
CA PHE A 111 5.16 -4.49 -6.30
C PHE A 111 5.68 -4.37 -4.87
N VAL A 112 6.29 -5.42 -4.32
CA VAL A 112 6.97 -5.39 -3.01
C VAL A 112 8.02 -4.29 -2.99
N GLN A 113 8.87 -4.23 -4.01
CA GLN A 113 9.94 -3.22 -4.09
C GLN A 113 9.37 -1.81 -4.12
N ARG A 114 8.31 -1.55 -4.90
CA ARG A 114 7.63 -0.25 -4.97
C ARG A 114 7.06 0.20 -3.61
N ILE A 115 6.50 -0.71 -2.82
CA ILE A 115 6.03 -0.39 -1.46
C ILE A 115 7.21 -0.03 -0.55
N MET A 116 8.30 -0.78 -0.61
CA MET A 116 9.50 -0.49 0.18
C MET A 116 10.11 0.87 -0.19
N ASP A 117 10.10 1.24 -1.48
CA ASP A 117 10.55 2.53 -1.94
C ASP A 117 9.70 3.68 -1.39
N ILE A 118 8.37 3.55 -1.38
CA ILE A 118 7.46 4.54 -0.77
C ILE A 118 7.80 4.73 0.72
N ALA A 119 7.97 3.65 1.46
CA ALA A 119 8.30 3.73 2.88
C ALA A 119 9.65 4.42 3.11
N ARG A 120 10.68 4.04 2.35
CA ARG A 120 12.02 4.64 2.43
C ARG A 120 11.99 6.13 2.10
N ASP A 121 11.36 6.51 0.99
CA ASP A 121 11.31 7.90 0.54
C ASP A 121 10.56 8.78 1.54
N THR A 122 9.47 8.28 2.12
CA THR A 122 8.72 9.00 3.15
C THR A 122 9.56 9.23 4.41
N VAL A 123 10.31 8.22 4.86
CA VAL A 123 11.23 8.35 6.00
C VAL A 123 12.36 9.33 5.67
N ALA A 124 12.97 9.21 4.48
CA ALA A 124 14.04 10.10 4.05
C ALA A 124 13.59 11.56 3.96
N ASP A 125 12.40 11.83 3.41
CA ASP A 125 11.84 13.17 3.34
C ASP A 125 11.53 13.73 4.73
N ARG A 126 11.04 12.88 5.64
CA ARG A 126 10.80 13.27 7.02
C ARG A 126 12.09 13.62 7.77
N MET A 127 13.16 12.88 7.51
CA MET A 127 14.49 13.20 8.08
C MET A 127 15.04 14.50 7.54
N LYS A 128 14.80 14.83 6.26
CA LYS A 128 15.27 16.10 5.65
C LYS A 128 14.44 17.29 6.10
N THR A 129 13.12 17.17 6.22
CA THR A 129 12.19 18.26 6.51
C THR A 129 11.97 18.52 8.00
N GLY A 130 12.53 17.66 8.86
CA GLY A 130 12.70 18.00 10.26
C GLY A 130 11.78 17.36 11.27
N ILE A 131 12.13 16.16 11.71
CA ILE A 131 11.99 15.82 13.13
C ILE A 131 13.18 16.43 13.90
N PHE A 132 14.28 16.78 13.23
CA PHE A 132 15.53 17.27 13.83
C PHE A 132 16.17 18.46 13.11
N PRO A 133 15.51 19.62 12.89
CA PRO A 133 16.22 20.80 12.37
C PRO A 133 17.29 21.31 13.34
N GLY A 134 17.18 20.96 14.65
CA GLY A 134 18.11 21.42 15.68
C GLY A 134 19.18 20.42 16.10
N VAL A 135 18.97 19.12 15.93
CA VAL A 135 19.90 18.08 16.40
C VAL A 135 21.00 17.79 15.38
N LEU A 136 20.67 17.79 14.09
CA LEU A 136 21.69 17.63 13.03
C LEU A 136 22.56 18.89 12.87
N GLY A 137 21.99 20.08 13.01
CA GLY A 137 22.76 21.32 13.02
C GLY A 137 23.78 21.37 14.16
N ALA A 138 23.37 20.99 15.37
CA ALA A 138 24.26 20.94 16.53
C ALA A 138 25.34 19.84 16.45
N PHE A 139 25.11 18.77 15.64
CA PHE A 139 26.12 17.71 15.45
C PHE A 139 27.19 18.09 14.41
N PHE A 140 26.83 18.89 13.39
CA PHE A 140 27.78 19.34 12.36
C PHE A 140 28.58 20.57 12.75
N ASP A 141 28.12 21.37 13.73
CA ASP A 141 28.89 22.52 14.28
C ASP A 141 29.95 22.10 15.31
N TYR A 142 30.04 20.80 15.66
CA TYR A 142 30.99 20.32 16.68
C TYR A 142 32.14 19.49 16.10
N TYR A 143 32.21 19.31 14.78
CA TYR A 143 33.32 18.66 14.04
C TYR A 143 33.74 19.54 12.86
#